data_e8b984ac85d3b913e0eac2fd97feb5b2
#
_entry.id   e8b984ac85d3b913e0eac2fd97feb5b2
#
_cell.length_a   1.000
_cell.length_b   1.000
_cell.length_c   1.000
_cell.angle_alpha   90.00
_cell.angle_beta   90.00
_cell.angle_gamma   90.00
#
_symmetry.space_group_name_H-M   'P 1'
#
loop_
_entity.id
_entity.type
_entity.pdbx_description
1 polymer ?
#
loop_
_entity_poly.entity_id
_entity_poly.type
_entity_poly.pdbx_seq_one_letter_code
_entity_poly.pdbx_strand_id
1 'polypeptide(L)'
;MRTVKRYFKHLVLFPSIIATLQILSFVKQVLTSFASFVIQRKEPHVVRTPEERFRGLEAVGYTFKPNYVDLPVGGGRTLPRVHYVDEGPREAKETMLCLHGEPSWSFLYRYMIPGLVKAGYRVIAPDFIGFGKSDKFTFPEAYSHDLHTQTLRLLLDHLGVSGVTLVCQDWGGLIGLSVVKDSPHFFSRLVIMNTGLPAGTEFSIYNITRIMPFLLWRSFAELLGTSMPVYLLFKTALLNPHPAVLDGYNAPFPSPLYKAGAARWPLLVPITSHTPVAVDMQDTRNFLSKEWKRPVLIMFSDRDPITQGQDKTFQKLLPQAITKTITRAGHFLQEDKGEELSAHIISFINNRL
;
A
#
# COMPACT_ATOMS: atom_id res chain seq x y z
N MET A 1 -8.60 33.93 -26.24
CA MET A 1 -9.63 33.00 -26.70
C MET A 1 -9.16 31.58 -26.97
N ARG A 2 -7.95 31.29 -27.47
CA ARG A 2 -7.46 29.91 -27.70
C ARG A 2 -7.20 29.12 -26.43
N THR A 3 -6.72 29.75 -25.36
CA THR A 3 -6.41 29.09 -24.08
C THR A 3 -7.67 28.63 -23.32
N VAL A 4 -8.74 29.44 -23.32
CA VAL A 4 -10.02 29.11 -22.67
C VAL A 4 -10.72 27.94 -23.37
N LYS A 5 -10.63 27.84 -24.73
CA LYS A 5 -11.19 26.68 -25.46
C LYS A 5 -10.45 25.37 -25.16
N ARG A 6 -9.18 25.40 -24.80
CA ARG A 6 -8.40 24.23 -24.43
C ARG A 6 -8.78 23.72 -23.02
N TYR A 7 -9.00 24.63 -22.07
CA TYR A 7 -9.51 24.29 -20.73
C TYR A 7 -10.94 23.73 -20.77
N PHE A 8 -11.82 24.32 -21.60
CA PHE A 8 -13.20 23.82 -21.73
C PHE A 8 -13.28 22.43 -22.36
N LYS A 9 -12.43 22.09 -23.33
CA LYS A 9 -12.33 20.73 -23.89
C LYS A 9 -11.89 19.70 -22.85
N HIS A 10 -10.96 20.06 -21.98
CA HIS A 10 -10.55 19.14 -20.89
C HIS A 10 -11.64 19.01 -19.83
N LEU A 11 -12.38 20.07 -19.50
CA LEU A 11 -13.44 20.03 -18.51
C LEU A 11 -14.64 19.15 -18.92
N VAL A 12 -14.90 19.02 -20.22
CA VAL A 12 -16.03 18.20 -20.74
C VAL A 12 -15.59 16.78 -21.10
N LEU A 13 -14.36 16.58 -21.61
CA LEU A 13 -13.87 15.28 -22.01
C LEU A 13 -13.59 14.35 -20.81
N PHE A 14 -13.06 14.87 -19.70
CA PHE A 14 -12.71 14.05 -18.53
C PHE A 14 -13.93 13.48 -17.80
N PRO A 15 -14.98 14.24 -17.49
CA PRO A 15 -16.21 13.67 -16.92
C PRO A 15 -16.85 12.62 -17.83
N SER A 16 -16.82 12.83 -19.14
CA SER A 16 -17.35 11.88 -20.11
C SER A 16 -16.56 10.56 -20.14
N ILE A 17 -15.23 10.64 -20.05
CA ILE A 17 -14.37 9.43 -19.97
C ILE A 17 -14.65 8.66 -18.69
N ILE A 18 -14.74 9.34 -17.53
CA ILE A 18 -15.05 8.71 -16.26
C ILE A 18 -16.46 8.08 -16.30
N ALA A 19 -17.45 8.81 -16.80
CA ALA A 19 -18.81 8.29 -16.93
C ALA A 19 -18.85 7.06 -17.86
N THR A 20 -18.12 7.08 -18.97
CA THR A 20 -18.01 5.94 -19.89
C THR A 20 -17.33 4.74 -19.21
N LEU A 21 -16.25 4.95 -18.49
CA LEU A 21 -15.55 3.90 -17.73
C LEU A 21 -16.46 3.33 -16.63
N GLN A 22 -17.23 4.16 -15.94
CA GLN A 22 -18.19 3.71 -14.92
C GLN A 22 -19.35 2.91 -15.52
N ILE A 23 -19.88 3.31 -16.69
CA ILE A 23 -20.91 2.56 -17.40
C ILE A 23 -20.37 1.19 -17.85
N LEU A 24 -19.17 1.15 -18.42
CA LEU A 24 -18.52 -0.11 -18.82
C LEU A 24 -18.25 -1.02 -17.62
N SER A 25 -17.85 -0.44 -16.50
CA SER A 25 -17.65 -1.16 -15.24
C SER A 25 -18.96 -1.70 -14.69
N PHE A 26 -20.03 -0.91 -14.68
CA PHE A 26 -21.37 -1.36 -14.27
C PHE A 26 -21.87 -2.50 -15.13
N VAL A 27 -21.77 -2.41 -16.46
CA VAL A 27 -22.13 -3.51 -17.38
C VAL A 27 -21.33 -4.77 -17.08
N LYS A 28 -20.01 -4.63 -16.84
CA LYS A 28 -19.17 -5.75 -16.43
C LYS A 28 -19.63 -6.35 -15.10
N GLN A 29 -19.94 -5.53 -14.09
CA GLN A 29 -20.44 -6.00 -12.77
C GLN A 29 -21.75 -6.77 -12.91
N VAL A 30 -22.69 -6.29 -13.72
CA VAL A 30 -23.95 -7.00 -14.00
C VAL A 30 -23.69 -8.34 -14.66
N LEU A 31 -22.80 -8.40 -15.66
CA LEU A 31 -22.44 -9.64 -16.35
C LEU A 31 -21.70 -10.62 -15.43
N THR A 32 -20.78 -10.13 -14.60
CA THR A 32 -20.06 -10.98 -13.63
C THR A 32 -20.96 -11.44 -12.49
N SER A 33 -21.90 -10.61 -12.01
CA SER A 33 -22.88 -11.00 -10.99
C SER A 33 -23.83 -12.09 -11.51
N PHE A 34 -24.23 -12.01 -12.76
CA PHE A 34 -25.04 -13.04 -13.40
C PHE A 34 -24.26 -14.37 -13.56
N ALA A 35 -22.98 -14.28 -13.96
CA ALA A 35 -22.10 -15.45 -14.03
C ALA A 35 -21.83 -16.05 -12.64
N SER A 36 -21.69 -15.22 -11.61
CA SER A 36 -21.45 -15.65 -10.22
C SER A 36 -22.70 -16.29 -9.59
N PHE A 37 -23.91 -15.87 -9.99
CA PHE A 37 -25.15 -16.50 -9.56
C PHE A 37 -25.29 -17.93 -10.09
N VAL A 38 -24.72 -18.21 -11.26
CA VAL A 38 -24.70 -19.54 -11.88
C VAL A 38 -23.58 -20.43 -11.35
N ILE A 39 -22.47 -19.82 -10.86
CA ILE A 39 -21.35 -20.53 -10.24
C ILE A 39 -21.60 -20.53 -8.73
N GLN A 40 -22.06 -21.68 -8.17
CA GLN A 40 -22.16 -21.92 -6.73
C GLN A 40 -20.94 -21.30 -6.01
N ARG A 41 -21.19 -20.56 -4.90
CA ARG A 41 -20.19 -20.01 -4.00
C ARG A 41 -19.18 -21.10 -3.63
N LYS A 42 -18.08 -21.19 -4.36
CA LYS A 42 -16.91 -21.93 -3.88
C LYS A 42 -16.25 -21.08 -2.80
N GLU A 43 -15.83 -21.72 -1.73
CA GLU A 43 -14.94 -21.12 -0.75
C GLU A 43 -13.75 -20.44 -1.47
N PRO A 44 -13.24 -19.29 -0.99
CA PRO A 44 -12.16 -18.61 -1.67
C PRO A 44 -10.95 -19.55 -1.80
N HIS A 45 -10.70 -19.97 -3.03
CA HIS A 45 -9.55 -20.82 -3.30
C HIS A 45 -8.26 -20.02 -3.09
N VAL A 46 -7.29 -20.63 -2.41
CA VAL A 46 -5.98 -20.03 -2.13
C VAL A 46 -4.96 -20.57 -3.13
N VAL A 47 -4.19 -19.67 -3.74
CA VAL A 47 -3.06 -20.01 -4.60
C VAL A 47 -1.76 -19.45 -4.06
N ARG A 48 -0.67 -20.14 -4.38
CA ARG A 48 0.70 -19.77 -4.01
C ARG A 48 1.51 -19.52 -5.26
N THR A 49 2.18 -18.37 -5.34
CA THR A 49 3.08 -18.07 -6.44
C THR A 49 4.25 -19.06 -6.41
N PRO A 50 4.56 -19.73 -7.53
CA PRO A 50 5.68 -20.64 -7.62
C PRO A 50 7.02 -19.97 -7.32
N GLU A 51 7.90 -20.62 -6.54
CA GLU A 51 9.18 -20.03 -6.08
C GLU A 51 10.12 -19.70 -7.23
N GLU A 52 10.04 -20.41 -8.36
CA GLU A 52 10.82 -20.12 -9.55
C GLU A 52 10.58 -18.73 -10.13
N ARG A 53 9.44 -18.12 -9.85
CA ARG A 53 9.10 -16.74 -10.25
C ARG A 53 9.97 -15.69 -9.58
N PHE A 54 10.55 -16.02 -8.43
CA PHE A 54 11.38 -15.12 -7.62
C PHE A 54 12.88 -15.35 -7.79
N ARG A 55 13.31 -16.24 -8.73
CA ARG A 55 14.72 -16.48 -9.04
C ARG A 55 15.35 -15.27 -9.73
N GLY A 56 16.61 -15.02 -9.41
CA GLY A 56 17.38 -13.94 -10.03
C GLY A 56 17.12 -12.55 -9.48
N LEU A 57 16.27 -12.41 -8.45
CA LEU A 57 16.01 -11.11 -7.83
C LEU A 57 17.20 -10.58 -7.03
N GLU A 58 18.17 -11.42 -6.72
CA GLU A 58 19.45 -11.05 -6.11
C GLU A 58 20.21 -10.05 -6.99
N ALA A 59 20.12 -10.21 -8.32
CA ALA A 59 20.76 -9.32 -9.28
C ALA A 59 20.23 -7.88 -9.23
N VAL A 60 19.04 -7.66 -8.67
CA VAL A 60 18.42 -6.36 -8.48
C VAL A 60 18.26 -5.97 -7.00
N GLY A 61 19.05 -6.61 -6.12
CA GLY A 61 19.19 -6.23 -4.72
C GLY A 61 18.22 -6.88 -3.73
N TYR A 62 17.44 -7.88 -4.15
CA TYR A 62 16.56 -8.62 -3.23
C TYR A 62 17.21 -9.94 -2.81
N THR A 63 18.01 -9.92 -1.74
CA THR A 63 18.85 -11.02 -1.25
C THR A 63 18.34 -11.65 0.05
N PHE A 64 17.16 -11.27 0.52
CA PHE A 64 16.63 -11.64 1.83
C PHE A 64 16.10 -13.06 1.84
N LYS A 65 16.37 -13.76 2.97
CA LYS A 65 15.80 -15.09 3.21
C LYS A 65 14.30 -14.96 3.49
N PRO A 66 13.44 -15.80 2.88
CA PRO A 66 12.04 -15.78 3.15
C PRO A 66 11.71 -16.35 4.54
N ASN A 67 10.81 -15.70 5.27
CA ASN A 67 10.15 -16.26 6.45
C ASN A 67 8.66 -16.41 6.15
N TYR A 68 8.03 -17.42 6.73
CA TYR A 68 6.63 -17.72 6.50
C TYR A 68 5.93 -18.06 7.82
N VAL A 69 4.66 -17.68 7.93
CA VAL A 69 3.84 -17.97 9.10
C VAL A 69 2.39 -18.25 8.70
N ASP A 70 1.78 -19.22 9.37
CA ASP A 70 0.35 -19.51 9.33
C ASP A 70 -0.29 -18.89 10.58
N LEU A 71 -1.07 -17.83 10.40
CA LEU A 71 -1.64 -17.06 11.50
C LEU A 71 -3.02 -17.61 11.90
N PRO A 72 -3.19 -18.09 13.15
CA PRO A 72 -4.46 -18.65 13.60
C PRO A 72 -5.51 -17.55 13.83
N VAL A 73 -6.76 -17.81 13.40
CA VAL A 73 -7.92 -16.93 13.60
C VAL A 73 -8.99 -17.54 14.51
N GLY A 74 -8.66 -18.63 15.21
CA GLY A 74 -9.58 -19.35 16.07
C GLY A 74 -10.39 -20.42 15.34
N GLY A 75 -11.04 -21.31 16.10
CA GLY A 75 -11.84 -22.41 15.55
C GLY A 75 -11.04 -23.40 14.69
N GLY A 76 -9.74 -23.55 14.92
CA GLY A 76 -8.87 -24.44 14.12
C GLY A 76 -8.55 -23.93 12.72
N ARG A 77 -8.90 -22.67 12.40
CA ARG A 77 -8.64 -22.03 11.10
C ARG A 77 -7.43 -21.12 11.15
N THR A 78 -6.72 -21.02 10.01
CA THR A 78 -5.62 -20.08 9.79
C THR A 78 -5.93 -19.15 8.62
N LEU A 79 -5.31 -17.99 8.61
CA LEU A 79 -5.24 -17.15 7.42
C LEU A 79 -4.37 -17.83 6.35
N PRO A 80 -4.47 -17.42 5.07
CA PRO A 80 -3.47 -17.76 4.07
C PRO A 80 -2.05 -17.44 4.58
N ARG A 81 -1.09 -18.29 4.24
CA ARG A 81 0.30 -18.17 4.69
C ARG A 81 0.86 -16.78 4.37
N VAL A 82 1.45 -16.13 5.36
CA VAL A 82 2.06 -14.79 5.24
C VAL A 82 3.57 -14.94 5.11
N HIS A 83 4.15 -14.29 4.10
CA HIS A 83 5.59 -14.11 3.95
C HIS A 83 6.02 -12.79 4.62
N TYR A 84 7.21 -12.78 5.18
CA TYR A 84 7.85 -11.56 5.65
C TYR A 84 9.38 -11.65 5.56
N VAL A 85 10.01 -10.52 5.29
CA VAL A 85 11.45 -10.31 5.48
C VAL A 85 11.69 -9.97 6.94
N ASP A 86 12.77 -10.49 7.52
CA ASP A 86 13.16 -10.22 8.91
C ASP A 86 14.69 -10.22 8.98
N GLU A 87 15.26 -9.04 8.85
CA GLU A 87 16.69 -8.82 8.74
C GLU A 87 17.23 -7.98 9.90
N GLY A 88 18.51 -8.18 10.22
CA GLY A 88 19.19 -7.50 11.31
C GLY A 88 19.16 -8.26 12.63
N PRO A 89 19.74 -7.67 13.71
CA PRO A 89 19.83 -8.32 15.01
C PRO A 89 18.45 -8.50 15.66
N ARG A 90 18.18 -9.69 16.18
CA ARG A 90 16.92 -9.96 16.90
C ARG A 90 16.78 -9.09 18.16
N GLU A 91 17.88 -8.81 18.82
CA GLU A 91 17.97 -7.97 20.02
C GLU A 91 18.23 -6.49 19.69
N ALA A 92 17.91 -6.07 18.46
CA ALA A 92 18.08 -4.66 18.08
C ALA A 92 17.23 -3.75 18.99
N LYS A 93 17.79 -2.61 19.38
CA LYS A 93 17.09 -1.58 20.18
C LYS A 93 15.91 -0.95 19.42
N GLU A 94 15.98 -0.96 18.11
CA GLU A 94 14.97 -0.39 17.21
C GLU A 94 14.56 -1.42 16.17
N THR A 95 13.26 -1.61 16.02
CA THR A 95 12.67 -2.48 14.99
C THR A 95 11.85 -1.63 14.04
N MET A 96 12.12 -1.75 12.73
CA MET A 96 11.36 -1.10 11.66
C MET A 96 10.33 -2.07 11.14
N LEU A 97 9.07 -1.66 11.08
CA LEU A 97 7.99 -2.38 10.41
C LEU A 97 7.69 -1.68 9.09
N CYS A 98 8.12 -2.25 7.96
CA CYS A 98 8.02 -1.66 6.63
C CYS A 98 6.81 -2.23 5.88
N LEU A 99 5.76 -1.42 5.67
CA LEU A 99 4.50 -1.84 5.06
C LEU A 99 4.36 -1.28 3.64
N HIS A 100 4.26 -2.18 2.67
CA HIS A 100 4.13 -1.86 1.25
C HIS A 100 2.71 -1.47 0.86
N GLY A 101 2.59 -0.84 -0.32
CA GLY A 101 1.32 -0.50 -0.97
C GLY A 101 1.00 -1.35 -2.20
N GLU A 102 -0.02 -0.95 -2.94
CA GLU A 102 -0.56 -1.62 -4.11
C GLU A 102 0.17 -1.18 -5.41
N PRO A 103 0.47 -2.09 -6.33
CA PRO A 103 0.48 -3.56 -6.24
C PRO A 103 1.88 -4.12 -5.91
N SER A 104 2.61 -3.44 -5.02
CA SER A 104 3.96 -3.81 -4.65
C SER A 104 4.01 -4.94 -3.59
N TRP A 105 5.18 -5.19 -3.04
CA TRP A 105 5.46 -6.15 -2.00
C TRP A 105 6.78 -5.80 -1.29
N SER A 106 7.28 -6.60 -0.38
CA SER A 106 8.52 -6.31 0.38
C SER A 106 9.72 -5.98 -0.51
N PHE A 107 9.71 -6.36 -1.78
CA PHE A 107 10.70 -5.97 -2.80
C PHE A 107 10.89 -4.45 -2.91
N LEU A 108 9.86 -3.67 -2.65
CA LEU A 108 9.90 -2.21 -2.64
C LEU A 108 10.93 -1.65 -1.65
N TYR A 109 11.15 -2.36 -0.55
CA TYR A 109 12.04 -1.91 0.53
C TYR A 109 13.49 -2.39 0.38
N ARG A 110 13.83 -3.12 -0.70
CA ARG A 110 15.14 -3.76 -0.86
C ARG A 110 16.34 -2.80 -0.83
N TYR A 111 16.16 -1.54 -1.23
CA TYR A 111 17.20 -0.51 -1.14
C TYR A 111 17.25 0.21 0.21
N MET A 112 16.22 0.08 1.04
CA MET A 112 16.18 0.66 2.38
C MET A 112 16.73 -0.30 3.44
N ILE A 113 16.37 -1.57 3.36
CA ILE A 113 16.69 -2.60 4.35
C ILE A 113 18.19 -2.67 4.66
N PRO A 114 19.12 -2.73 3.68
CA PRO A 114 20.56 -2.84 3.97
C PRO A 114 21.10 -1.66 4.78
N GLY A 115 20.65 -0.44 4.48
CA GLY A 115 21.05 0.77 5.21
C GLY A 115 20.57 0.76 6.67
N LEU A 116 19.32 0.36 6.90
CA LEU A 116 18.73 0.26 8.23
C LEU A 116 19.39 -0.85 9.06
N VAL A 117 19.64 -2.02 8.47
CA VAL A 117 20.35 -3.13 9.13
C VAL A 117 21.79 -2.75 9.48
N LYS A 118 22.49 -2.06 8.57
CA LYS A 118 23.86 -1.55 8.83
C LYS A 118 23.90 -0.55 10.00
N ALA A 119 22.79 0.18 10.23
CA ALA A 119 22.65 1.06 11.39
C ALA A 119 22.35 0.30 12.71
N GLY A 120 22.25 -1.04 12.67
CA GLY A 120 22.00 -1.89 13.83
C GLY A 120 20.51 -2.10 14.13
N TYR A 121 19.60 -1.79 13.21
CA TYR A 121 18.16 -1.97 13.37
C TYR A 121 17.70 -3.33 12.86
N ARG A 122 16.65 -3.88 13.47
CA ARG A 122 15.89 -4.99 12.91
C ARG A 122 14.85 -4.46 11.93
N VAL A 123 14.68 -5.08 10.78
CA VAL A 123 13.72 -4.68 9.76
C VAL A 123 12.79 -5.83 9.45
N ILE A 124 11.50 -5.63 9.66
CA ILE A 124 10.43 -6.56 9.33
C ILE A 124 9.62 -5.94 8.19
N ALA A 125 9.53 -6.66 7.06
CA ALA A 125 8.75 -6.22 5.91
C ALA A 125 7.85 -7.36 5.43
N PRO A 126 6.59 -7.42 5.90
CA PRO A 126 5.64 -8.43 5.47
C PRO A 126 5.13 -8.16 4.05
N ASP A 127 4.78 -9.23 3.35
CA ASP A 127 3.92 -9.17 2.18
C ASP A 127 2.47 -9.37 2.64
N PHE A 128 1.59 -8.44 2.36
CA PHE A 128 0.17 -8.61 2.65
C PHE A 128 -0.41 -9.81 1.88
N ILE A 129 -1.40 -10.50 2.45
CA ILE A 129 -2.15 -11.58 1.77
C ILE A 129 -2.61 -11.05 0.41
N GLY A 130 -2.33 -11.80 -0.66
CA GLY A 130 -2.61 -11.36 -2.04
C GLY A 130 -1.43 -10.75 -2.78
N PHE A 131 -0.29 -10.48 -2.10
CA PHE A 131 0.88 -9.81 -2.66
C PHE A 131 2.16 -10.61 -2.39
N GLY A 132 3.22 -10.25 -3.10
CA GLY A 132 4.55 -10.83 -2.90
C GLY A 132 4.57 -12.35 -2.86
N LYS A 133 5.30 -12.87 -1.88
CA LYS A 133 5.42 -14.32 -1.61
C LYS A 133 4.33 -14.87 -0.67
N SER A 134 3.47 -14.01 -0.13
CA SER A 134 2.27 -14.46 0.62
C SER A 134 1.27 -15.16 -0.28
N ASP A 135 0.51 -16.08 0.30
CA ASP A 135 -0.57 -16.77 -0.39
C ASP A 135 -1.69 -15.78 -0.79
N LYS A 136 -2.48 -16.16 -1.79
CA LYS A 136 -3.44 -15.27 -2.43
C LYS A 136 -4.81 -15.94 -2.54
N PHE A 137 -5.86 -15.25 -2.13
CA PHE A 137 -7.22 -15.62 -2.53
C PHE A 137 -7.41 -15.33 -4.03
N THR A 138 -8.17 -16.17 -4.71
CA THR A 138 -8.43 -16.03 -6.15
C THR A 138 -9.63 -15.12 -6.47
N PHE A 139 -10.39 -14.71 -5.47
CA PHE A 139 -11.58 -13.87 -5.60
C PHE A 139 -11.35 -12.49 -4.95
N PRO A 140 -11.59 -11.38 -5.66
CA PRO A 140 -11.42 -10.03 -5.12
C PRO A 140 -12.26 -9.78 -3.84
N GLU A 141 -13.44 -10.36 -3.73
CA GLU A 141 -14.35 -10.17 -2.61
C GLU A 141 -13.84 -10.75 -1.29
N ALA A 142 -12.85 -11.66 -1.34
CA ALA A 142 -12.19 -12.18 -0.14
C ALA A 142 -11.26 -11.15 0.54
N TYR A 143 -10.93 -10.05 -0.15
CA TYR A 143 -10.08 -9.01 0.38
C TYR A 143 -10.89 -7.87 0.98
N SER A 144 -10.57 -7.50 2.19
CA SER A 144 -11.14 -6.37 2.92
C SER A 144 -10.06 -5.64 3.70
N HIS A 145 -10.33 -4.43 4.13
CA HIS A 145 -9.45 -3.69 5.03
C HIS A 145 -9.23 -4.46 6.34
N ASP A 146 -10.30 -5.03 6.90
CA ASP A 146 -10.25 -5.80 8.15
C ASP A 146 -9.38 -7.05 8.04
N LEU A 147 -9.40 -7.75 6.89
CA LEU A 147 -8.49 -8.88 6.65
C LEU A 147 -7.03 -8.46 6.87
N HIS A 148 -6.64 -7.32 6.31
CA HIS A 148 -5.24 -6.87 6.35
C HIS A 148 -4.85 -6.30 7.72
N THR A 149 -5.73 -5.54 8.38
CA THR A 149 -5.48 -5.04 9.74
C THR A 149 -5.41 -6.19 10.76
N GLN A 150 -6.28 -7.19 10.64
CA GLN A 150 -6.23 -8.40 11.45
C GLN A 150 -4.93 -9.19 11.19
N THR A 151 -4.57 -9.40 9.91
CA THR A 151 -3.32 -10.09 9.54
C THR A 151 -2.11 -9.41 10.16
N LEU A 152 -2.04 -8.08 10.09
CA LEU A 152 -0.93 -7.31 10.62
C LEU A 152 -0.84 -7.43 12.15
N ARG A 153 -1.96 -7.32 12.87
CA ARG A 153 -1.98 -7.50 14.33
C ARG A 153 -1.50 -8.89 14.73
N LEU A 154 -2.07 -9.92 14.12
CA LEU A 154 -1.69 -11.32 14.41
C LEU A 154 -0.20 -11.57 14.12
N LEU A 155 0.35 -10.94 13.07
CA LEU A 155 1.78 -11.04 12.76
C LEU A 155 2.63 -10.37 13.85
N LEU A 156 2.27 -9.18 14.31
CA LEU A 156 2.98 -8.48 15.38
C LEU A 156 2.95 -9.27 16.69
N ASP A 157 1.80 -9.82 17.05
CA ASP A 157 1.64 -10.71 18.21
C ASP A 157 2.52 -11.97 18.08
N HIS A 158 2.48 -12.63 16.90
CA HIS A 158 3.29 -13.82 16.62
C HIS A 158 4.80 -13.55 16.74
N LEU A 159 5.25 -12.39 16.26
CA LEU A 159 6.66 -12.01 16.32
C LEU A 159 7.10 -11.51 17.71
N GLY A 160 6.16 -11.30 18.62
CA GLY A 160 6.41 -10.81 19.98
C GLY A 160 7.08 -9.42 19.99
N VAL A 161 6.80 -8.57 19.00
CA VAL A 161 7.43 -7.25 18.88
C VAL A 161 6.57 -6.17 19.51
N SER A 162 7.23 -5.19 20.11
CA SER A 162 6.61 -3.97 20.65
C SER A 162 7.54 -2.78 20.47
N GLY A 163 7.00 -1.57 20.55
CA GLY A 163 7.80 -0.37 20.39
C GLY A 163 8.40 -0.17 19.00
N VAL A 164 7.81 -0.78 17.98
CA VAL A 164 8.33 -0.69 16.59
C VAL A 164 8.14 0.70 16.00
N THR A 165 9.02 1.08 15.09
CA THR A 165 8.84 2.23 14.20
C THR A 165 8.09 1.77 12.97
N LEU A 166 6.85 2.25 12.78
CA LEU A 166 6.09 2.02 11.56
C LEU A 166 6.70 2.83 10.41
N VAL A 167 7.01 2.16 9.30
CA VAL A 167 7.45 2.77 8.02
C VAL A 167 6.45 2.35 6.97
N CYS A 168 5.58 3.26 6.54
CA CYS A 168 4.45 2.90 5.69
C CYS A 168 4.30 3.80 4.46
N GLN A 169 3.81 3.21 3.37
CA GLN A 169 3.54 3.90 2.11
C GLN A 169 2.25 3.35 1.51
N ASP A 170 1.45 4.21 0.85
CA ASP A 170 0.21 3.85 0.13
C ASP A 170 -0.73 3.01 1.02
N TRP A 171 -1.19 1.83 0.60
CA TRP A 171 -2.02 0.93 1.40
C TRP A 171 -1.37 0.49 2.71
N GLY A 172 -0.04 0.40 2.76
CA GLY A 172 0.68 0.17 4.01
C GLY A 172 0.40 1.25 5.06
N GLY A 173 0.12 2.49 4.62
CA GLY A 173 -0.31 3.58 5.49
C GLY A 173 -1.76 3.42 5.96
N LEU A 174 -2.71 3.11 5.05
CA LEU A 174 -4.11 2.91 5.43
C LEU A 174 -4.24 1.79 6.47
N ILE A 175 -3.60 0.64 6.21
CA ILE A 175 -3.65 -0.52 7.10
C ILE A 175 -2.85 -0.26 8.39
N GLY A 176 -1.60 0.20 8.25
CA GLY A 176 -0.69 0.38 9.37
C GLY A 176 -1.19 1.40 10.38
N LEU A 177 -1.70 2.56 9.91
CA LEU A 177 -2.19 3.61 10.80
C LEU A 177 -3.52 3.22 11.48
N SER A 178 -4.36 2.39 10.86
CA SER A 178 -5.53 1.80 11.53
C SER A 178 -5.10 0.87 12.67
N VAL A 179 -4.06 0.04 12.46
CA VAL A 179 -3.52 -0.82 13.51
C VAL A 179 -2.84 0.01 14.62
N VAL A 180 -2.21 1.15 14.27
CA VAL A 180 -1.69 2.10 15.28
C VAL A 180 -2.80 2.64 16.18
N LYS A 181 -3.97 2.97 15.62
CA LYS A 181 -5.14 3.40 16.38
C LYS A 181 -5.66 2.30 17.31
N ASP A 182 -5.80 1.07 16.78
CA ASP A 182 -6.43 -0.04 17.51
C ASP A 182 -5.48 -0.69 18.53
N SER A 183 -4.18 -0.62 18.30
CA SER A 183 -3.15 -1.29 19.11
C SER A 183 -1.88 -0.43 19.24
N PRO A 184 -1.99 0.78 19.85
CA PRO A 184 -0.90 1.76 19.89
C PRO A 184 0.33 1.30 20.71
N HIS A 185 0.18 0.26 21.53
CA HIS A 185 1.25 -0.31 22.32
C HIS A 185 2.35 -0.97 21.49
N PHE A 186 2.04 -1.42 20.26
CA PHE A 186 3.05 -1.98 19.36
C PHE A 186 4.04 -0.93 18.84
N PHE A 187 3.69 0.35 18.82
CA PHE A 187 4.41 1.35 18.04
C PHE A 187 5.06 2.41 18.92
N SER A 188 6.28 2.83 18.60
CA SER A 188 7.01 3.91 19.27
C SER A 188 7.12 5.17 18.41
N ARG A 189 7.14 5.03 17.10
CA ARG A 189 7.30 6.12 16.11
C ARG A 189 6.56 5.82 14.82
N LEU A 190 6.28 6.87 14.03
CA LEU A 190 5.70 6.75 12.70
C LEU A 190 6.61 7.40 11.66
N VAL A 191 6.81 6.72 10.54
CA VAL A 191 7.39 7.24 9.30
C VAL A 191 6.33 7.08 8.22
N ILE A 192 5.73 8.19 7.82
CA ILE A 192 4.58 8.25 6.92
C ILE A 192 5.05 8.74 5.55
N MET A 193 4.90 7.92 4.52
CA MET A 193 5.40 8.18 3.17
C MET A 193 4.29 8.00 2.14
N ASN A 194 4.11 8.92 1.22
CA ASN A 194 3.18 8.85 0.06
C ASN A 194 1.93 7.98 0.32
N THR A 195 1.13 8.37 1.29
CA THR A 195 -0.09 7.68 1.70
C THR A 195 -1.21 8.68 2.02
N GLY A 196 -2.38 8.20 2.39
CA GLY A 196 -3.51 9.00 2.81
C GLY A 196 -4.40 8.28 3.82
N LEU A 197 -5.34 9.01 4.39
CA LEU A 197 -6.43 8.48 5.22
C LEU A 197 -7.76 8.98 4.64
N PRO A 198 -8.18 8.49 3.46
CA PRO A 198 -9.38 8.97 2.78
C PRO A 198 -10.63 8.58 3.59
N ALA A 199 -11.39 9.58 4.02
CA ALA A 199 -12.66 9.38 4.74
C ALA A 199 -13.90 9.62 3.87
N GLY A 200 -13.72 9.71 2.54
CA GLY A 200 -14.80 9.92 1.58
C GLY A 200 -15.35 11.36 1.52
N THR A 201 -14.84 12.27 2.36
CA THR A 201 -15.24 13.68 2.38
C THR A 201 -14.41 14.55 1.43
N GLU A 202 -13.32 14.02 0.91
CA GLU A 202 -12.41 14.68 -0.02
C GLU A 202 -12.96 14.79 -1.44
N PHE A 203 -13.96 13.96 -1.78
CA PHE A 203 -14.55 13.88 -3.11
C PHE A 203 -15.57 15.00 -3.32
N SER A 204 -15.05 16.20 -3.52
CA SER A 204 -15.81 17.43 -3.79
C SER A 204 -15.39 18.00 -5.15
N ILE A 205 -16.32 18.71 -5.81
CA ILE A 205 -16.04 19.40 -7.07
C ILE A 205 -14.87 20.39 -6.94
N TYR A 206 -14.65 20.96 -5.78
CA TYR A 206 -13.53 21.87 -5.49
C TYR A 206 -12.16 21.18 -5.48
N ASN A 207 -12.14 19.86 -5.28
CA ASN A 207 -10.92 19.06 -5.22
C ASN A 207 -10.74 18.18 -6.45
N ILE A 208 -11.64 18.27 -7.43
CA ILE A 208 -11.71 17.32 -8.55
C ILE A 208 -10.39 17.19 -9.33
N THR A 209 -9.68 18.28 -9.57
CA THR A 209 -8.41 18.26 -10.29
C THR A 209 -7.32 17.50 -9.54
N ARG A 210 -7.32 17.57 -8.19
CA ARG A 210 -6.34 16.91 -7.34
C ARG A 210 -6.61 15.41 -7.21
N ILE A 211 -7.88 15.02 -7.12
CA ILE A 211 -8.28 13.61 -6.94
C ILE A 211 -8.44 12.86 -8.27
N MET A 212 -8.43 13.57 -9.41
CA MET A 212 -8.62 13.00 -10.73
C MET A 212 -7.64 11.87 -11.07
N PRO A 213 -6.33 11.96 -10.80
CA PRO A 213 -5.40 10.87 -11.09
C PRO A 213 -5.80 9.59 -10.34
N PHE A 214 -6.20 9.70 -9.07
CA PHE A 214 -6.70 8.57 -8.31
C PHE A 214 -8.02 8.00 -8.87
N LEU A 215 -8.99 8.85 -9.25
CA LEU A 215 -10.26 8.39 -9.82
C LEU A 215 -10.04 7.67 -11.16
N LEU A 216 -9.14 8.16 -11.99
CA LEU A 216 -8.77 7.48 -13.24
C LEU A 216 -8.12 6.12 -12.95
N TRP A 217 -7.18 6.07 -12.01
CA TRP A 217 -6.57 4.84 -11.57
C TRP A 217 -7.61 3.84 -11.05
N ARG A 218 -8.50 4.26 -10.15
CA ARG A 218 -9.57 3.44 -9.60
C ARG A 218 -10.48 2.88 -10.72
N SER A 219 -10.93 3.74 -11.66
CA SER A 219 -11.78 3.32 -12.78
C SER A 219 -11.06 2.33 -13.72
N PHE A 220 -9.77 2.55 -13.96
CA PHE A 220 -8.93 1.61 -14.71
C PHE A 220 -8.80 0.25 -14.00
N ALA A 221 -8.53 0.25 -12.69
CA ALA A 221 -8.45 -0.96 -11.88
C ALA A 221 -9.79 -1.71 -11.86
N GLU A 222 -10.90 -0.99 -11.74
CA GLU A 222 -12.25 -1.57 -11.77
C GLU A 222 -12.57 -2.21 -13.13
N LEU A 223 -12.24 -1.52 -14.22
CA LEU A 223 -12.47 -2.03 -15.58
C LEU A 223 -11.66 -3.28 -15.86
N LEU A 224 -10.38 -3.30 -15.54
CA LEU A 224 -9.48 -4.42 -15.84
C LEU A 224 -9.60 -5.56 -14.82
N GLY A 225 -9.87 -5.24 -13.55
CA GLY A 225 -9.94 -6.23 -12.48
C GLY A 225 -8.67 -7.09 -12.45
N THR A 226 -8.83 -8.41 -12.40
CA THR A 226 -7.70 -9.35 -12.35
C THR A 226 -6.87 -9.41 -13.65
N SER A 227 -7.31 -8.77 -14.73
CA SER A 227 -6.53 -8.62 -15.97
C SER A 227 -5.53 -7.45 -15.92
N MET A 228 -5.42 -6.74 -14.78
CA MET A 228 -4.51 -5.61 -14.60
C MET A 228 -3.08 -5.96 -15.02
N PRO A 229 -2.45 -5.15 -15.91
CA PRO A 229 -1.10 -5.40 -16.40
C PRO A 229 -0.06 -4.80 -15.42
N VAL A 230 0.26 -5.52 -14.34
CA VAL A 230 1.17 -5.05 -13.26
C VAL A 230 2.53 -4.62 -13.80
N TYR A 231 3.10 -5.37 -14.75
CA TYR A 231 4.36 -5.01 -15.40
C TYR A 231 4.30 -3.62 -16.07
N LEU A 232 3.24 -3.35 -16.85
CA LEU A 232 3.07 -2.08 -17.54
C LEU A 232 2.80 -0.93 -16.55
N LEU A 233 2.08 -1.21 -15.48
CA LEU A 233 1.83 -0.25 -14.42
C LEU A 233 3.16 0.25 -13.82
N PHE A 234 4.02 -0.65 -13.39
CA PHE A 234 5.33 -0.25 -12.85
C PHE A 234 6.24 0.40 -13.91
N LYS A 235 6.17 -0.05 -15.17
CA LYS A 235 6.91 0.58 -16.26
C LYS A 235 6.55 2.07 -16.43
N THR A 236 5.31 2.44 -16.16
CA THR A 236 4.84 3.83 -16.29
C THR A 236 4.96 4.63 -14.99
N ALA A 237 4.93 3.97 -13.84
CA ALA A 237 4.95 4.62 -12.52
C ALA A 237 6.37 4.86 -11.97
N LEU A 238 7.35 4.06 -12.39
CA LEU A 238 8.74 4.17 -11.94
C LEU A 238 9.56 5.07 -12.87
N LEU A 239 10.60 5.70 -12.30
CA LEU A 239 11.53 6.53 -13.06
C LEU A 239 12.62 5.65 -13.71
N ASN A 240 12.51 5.41 -15.01
CA ASN A 240 13.49 4.63 -15.80
C ASN A 240 13.84 3.23 -15.20
N PRO A 241 12.87 2.39 -14.90
CA PRO A 241 13.14 1.11 -14.26
C PRO A 241 13.91 0.16 -15.21
N HIS A 242 14.89 -0.55 -14.64
CA HIS A 242 15.54 -1.65 -15.35
C HIS A 242 14.52 -2.79 -15.56
N PRO A 243 14.53 -3.51 -16.71
CA PRO A 243 13.58 -4.61 -16.96
C PRO A 243 13.52 -5.66 -15.85
N ALA A 244 14.64 -6.06 -15.27
CA ALA A 244 14.67 -7.01 -14.17
C ALA A 244 13.97 -6.50 -12.89
N VAL A 245 13.91 -5.20 -12.66
CA VAL A 245 13.12 -4.58 -11.58
C VAL A 245 11.62 -4.74 -11.86
N LEU A 246 11.20 -4.51 -13.11
CA LEU A 246 9.82 -4.72 -13.53
C LEU A 246 9.40 -6.19 -13.41
N ASP A 247 10.29 -7.11 -13.78
CA ASP A 247 10.08 -8.55 -13.58
C ASP A 247 9.95 -8.89 -12.09
N GLY A 248 10.73 -8.26 -11.21
CA GLY A 248 10.63 -8.40 -9.76
C GLY A 248 9.26 -7.97 -9.21
N TYR A 249 8.74 -6.82 -9.62
CA TYR A 249 7.40 -6.40 -9.24
C TYR A 249 6.29 -7.28 -9.84
N ASN A 250 6.50 -7.84 -11.03
CA ASN A 250 5.53 -8.71 -11.69
C ASN A 250 5.64 -10.19 -11.25
N ALA A 251 6.72 -10.57 -10.59
CA ALA A 251 6.97 -11.95 -10.16
C ALA A 251 5.80 -12.59 -9.39
N PRO A 252 5.13 -11.89 -8.44
CA PRO A 252 4.01 -12.44 -7.68
C PRO A 252 2.76 -12.77 -8.51
N PHE A 253 2.66 -12.28 -9.75
CA PHE A 253 1.42 -12.22 -10.53
C PHE A 253 1.50 -12.94 -11.88
N PRO A 254 1.75 -14.27 -11.93
CA PRO A 254 1.95 -15.01 -13.18
C PRO A 254 0.69 -15.10 -14.06
N SER A 255 -0.49 -14.99 -13.48
CA SER A 255 -1.77 -15.03 -14.21
C SER A 255 -2.86 -14.21 -13.49
N PRO A 256 -4.04 -14.01 -14.10
CA PRO A 256 -5.17 -13.31 -13.45
C PRO A 256 -5.58 -13.88 -12.10
N LEU A 257 -5.46 -15.20 -11.86
CA LEU A 257 -5.80 -15.85 -10.59
C LEU A 257 -5.01 -15.31 -9.39
N TYR A 258 -3.82 -14.75 -9.62
CA TYR A 258 -2.93 -14.23 -8.59
C TYR A 258 -3.13 -12.73 -8.32
N LYS A 259 -4.02 -12.05 -9.05
CA LYS A 259 -4.19 -10.60 -9.04
C LYS A 259 -5.45 -10.11 -8.31
N ALA A 260 -6.17 -11.00 -7.63
CA ALA A 260 -7.43 -10.65 -6.98
C ALA A 260 -7.27 -9.57 -5.91
N GLY A 261 -6.18 -9.61 -5.12
CA GLY A 261 -5.84 -8.55 -4.16
C GLY A 261 -5.56 -7.21 -4.84
N ALA A 262 -4.69 -7.21 -5.86
CA ALA A 262 -4.36 -6.01 -6.64
C ALA A 262 -5.60 -5.39 -7.33
N ALA A 263 -6.51 -6.23 -7.84
CA ALA A 263 -7.78 -5.78 -8.41
C ALA A 263 -8.74 -5.16 -7.36
N ARG A 264 -8.65 -5.61 -6.10
CA ARG A 264 -9.58 -5.20 -5.06
C ARG A 264 -9.16 -3.93 -4.32
N TRP A 265 -7.90 -3.77 -4.00
CA TRP A 265 -7.43 -2.68 -3.15
C TRP A 265 -7.82 -1.28 -3.64
N PRO A 266 -7.67 -0.91 -4.92
CA PRO A 266 -8.11 0.40 -5.40
C PRO A 266 -9.60 0.66 -5.15
N LEU A 267 -10.43 -0.40 -5.16
CA LEU A 267 -11.88 -0.31 -4.96
C LEU A 267 -12.28 -0.20 -3.49
N LEU A 268 -11.41 -0.62 -2.56
CA LEU A 268 -11.63 -0.48 -1.12
C LEU A 268 -11.35 0.93 -0.61
N VAL A 269 -10.60 1.77 -1.36
CA VAL A 269 -10.41 3.19 -0.99
C VAL A 269 -11.78 3.88 -0.99
N PRO A 270 -12.24 4.42 0.16
CA PRO A 270 -13.57 4.96 0.26
C PRO A 270 -13.73 6.26 -0.54
N ILE A 271 -14.75 6.34 -1.37
CA ILE A 271 -15.17 7.55 -2.12
C ILE A 271 -16.39 8.20 -1.52
N THR A 272 -17.02 7.56 -0.51
CA THR A 272 -18.14 8.08 0.26
C THR A 272 -17.86 7.89 1.76
N SER A 273 -18.40 8.75 2.61
CA SER A 273 -18.13 8.77 4.05
C SER A 273 -18.85 7.69 4.87
N HIS A 274 -19.73 6.90 4.24
CA HIS A 274 -20.58 5.94 4.95
C HIS A 274 -20.07 4.50 4.92
N THR A 275 -18.95 4.24 4.23
CA THR A 275 -18.36 2.90 4.19
C THR A 275 -17.62 2.60 5.50
N PRO A 276 -17.55 1.32 5.94
CA PRO A 276 -16.78 0.96 7.14
C PRO A 276 -15.33 1.46 7.09
N VAL A 277 -14.68 1.37 5.93
CA VAL A 277 -13.30 1.88 5.75
C VAL A 277 -13.23 3.40 5.93
N ALA A 278 -14.24 4.16 5.45
CA ALA A 278 -14.26 5.61 5.62
C ALA A 278 -14.39 6.01 7.10
N VAL A 279 -15.23 5.30 7.85
CA VAL A 279 -15.39 5.50 9.29
C VAL A 279 -14.09 5.20 10.01
N ASP A 280 -13.44 4.06 9.71
CA ASP A 280 -12.16 3.67 10.29
C ASP A 280 -11.06 4.70 9.99
N MET A 281 -10.99 5.21 8.76
CA MET A 281 -10.04 6.27 8.38
C MET A 281 -10.32 7.58 9.14
N GLN A 282 -11.57 7.93 9.36
CA GLN A 282 -11.93 9.12 10.14
C GLN A 282 -11.54 8.94 11.62
N ASP A 283 -11.79 7.78 12.19
CA ASP A 283 -11.40 7.46 13.57
C ASP A 283 -9.87 7.44 13.71
N THR A 284 -9.16 6.92 12.72
CA THR A 284 -7.70 6.97 12.66
C THR A 284 -7.18 8.41 12.63
N ARG A 285 -7.79 9.31 11.85
CA ARG A 285 -7.46 10.75 11.86
C ARG A 285 -7.69 11.38 13.24
N ASN A 286 -8.82 11.05 13.87
CA ASN A 286 -9.17 11.55 15.21
C ASN A 286 -8.14 11.10 16.25
N PHE A 287 -7.77 9.81 16.23
CA PHE A 287 -6.75 9.25 17.11
C PHE A 287 -5.38 9.93 16.90
N LEU A 288 -4.92 10.02 15.65
CA LEU A 288 -3.63 10.64 15.34
C LEU A 288 -3.57 12.10 15.82
N SER A 289 -4.64 12.86 15.64
CA SER A 289 -4.64 14.29 16.02
C SER A 289 -4.76 14.50 17.52
N LYS A 290 -5.53 13.68 18.24
CA LYS A 290 -5.85 13.90 19.65
C LYS A 290 -4.95 13.12 20.59
N GLU A 291 -4.60 11.89 20.25
CA GLU A 291 -4.00 10.92 21.15
C GLU A 291 -2.54 10.58 20.82
N TRP A 292 -2.14 10.59 19.55
CA TRP A 292 -0.77 10.27 19.17
C TRP A 292 0.19 11.43 19.48
N LYS A 293 1.08 11.24 20.49
CA LYS A 293 2.07 12.24 20.93
C LYS A 293 3.52 11.79 20.70
N ARG A 294 3.72 10.57 20.18
CA ARG A 294 5.05 10.01 19.92
C ARG A 294 5.64 10.62 18.64
N PRO A 295 6.96 10.50 18.43
CA PRO A 295 7.62 11.12 17.27
C PRO A 295 7.09 10.64 15.93
N VAL A 296 7.03 11.57 14.96
CA VAL A 296 6.57 11.31 13.59
C VAL A 296 7.50 11.98 12.59
N LEU A 297 7.86 11.23 11.54
CA LEU A 297 8.52 11.72 10.35
C LEU A 297 7.56 11.57 9.15
N ILE A 298 7.32 12.66 8.45
CA ILE A 298 6.50 12.70 7.22
C ILE A 298 7.44 12.93 6.02
N MET A 299 7.45 12.01 5.07
CA MET A 299 8.27 12.10 3.86
C MET A 299 7.40 11.88 2.62
N PHE A 300 7.18 12.94 1.86
CA PHE A 300 6.40 12.86 0.61
C PHE A 300 7.24 13.29 -0.58
N SER A 301 7.07 12.60 -1.69
CA SER A 301 7.76 12.90 -2.93
C SER A 301 7.12 14.08 -3.68
N ASP A 302 7.93 14.76 -4.50
CA ASP A 302 7.50 15.93 -5.28
C ASP A 302 6.75 15.57 -6.57
N ARG A 303 6.76 14.29 -6.99
CA ARG A 303 6.19 13.84 -8.26
C ARG A 303 5.14 12.74 -8.12
N ASP A 304 4.59 12.54 -6.94
CA ASP A 304 3.49 11.58 -6.73
C ASP A 304 2.14 12.19 -7.13
N PRO A 305 1.49 11.71 -8.21
CA PRO A 305 0.19 12.22 -8.61
C PRO A 305 -0.97 11.64 -7.79
N ILE A 306 -0.76 10.55 -7.04
CA ILE A 306 -1.81 9.80 -6.34
C ILE A 306 -2.10 10.39 -4.97
N THR A 307 -1.04 10.67 -4.19
CA THR A 307 -1.18 11.17 -2.81
C THR A 307 -0.84 12.65 -2.67
N GLN A 308 -0.79 13.39 -3.77
CA GLN A 308 -0.48 14.82 -3.79
C GLN A 308 -1.31 15.62 -2.77
N GLY A 309 -0.63 16.36 -1.90
CA GLY A 309 -1.25 17.22 -0.88
C GLY A 309 -1.70 16.50 0.38
N GLN A 310 -1.50 15.18 0.49
CA GLN A 310 -1.75 14.44 1.74
C GLN A 310 -0.69 14.75 2.81
N ASP A 311 0.51 15.14 2.42
CA ASP A 311 1.54 15.68 3.30
C ASP A 311 0.99 16.79 4.20
N LYS A 312 0.26 17.76 3.63
CA LYS A 312 -0.38 18.86 4.37
C LYS A 312 -1.51 18.38 5.28
N THR A 313 -2.21 17.33 4.88
CA THR A 313 -3.23 16.69 5.72
C THR A 313 -2.59 16.09 6.96
N PHE A 314 -1.51 15.31 6.81
CA PHE A 314 -0.79 14.75 7.94
C PHE A 314 -0.10 15.80 8.81
N GLN A 315 0.44 16.87 8.24
CA GLN A 315 0.99 18.00 9.01
C GLN A 315 -0.05 18.66 9.92
N LYS A 316 -1.30 18.79 9.45
CA LYS A 316 -2.40 19.31 10.27
C LYS A 316 -2.83 18.35 11.38
N LEU A 317 -2.84 17.05 11.10
CA LEU A 317 -3.17 16.02 12.10
C LEU A 317 -2.07 15.86 13.15
N LEU A 318 -0.82 16.06 12.77
CA LEU A 318 0.40 15.77 13.55
C LEU A 318 1.34 16.98 13.50
N PRO A 319 0.98 18.10 14.15
CA PRO A 319 1.75 19.35 14.09
C PRO A 319 3.17 19.22 14.68
N GLN A 320 3.43 18.19 15.51
CA GLN A 320 4.76 17.87 16.05
C GLN A 320 5.66 17.12 15.07
N ALA A 321 5.14 16.71 13.90
CA ALA A 321 5.88 15.88 12.95
C ALA A 321 7.01 16.68 12.27
N ILE A 322 8.15 16.03 12.11
CA ILE A 322 9.20 16.49 11.20
C ILE A 322 8.78 16.16 9.77
N THR A 323 8.85 17.13 8.87
CA THR A 323 8.43 16.95 7.48
C THR A 323 9.59 17.16 6.51
N LYS A 324 9.69 16.28 5.53
CA LYS A 324 10.65 16.37 4.43
C LYS A 324 9.99 16.11 3.08
N THR A 325 10.34 16.90 2.10
CA THR A 325 9.98 16.63 0.69
C THR A 325 11.13 15.87 0.03
N ILE A 326 10.81 14.71 -0.54
CA ILE A 326 11.76 13.88 -1.29
C ILE A 326 11.69 14.28 -2.76
N THR A 327 12.76 14.90 -3.22
CA THR A 327 12.80 15.48 -4.59
C THR A 327 13.18 14.43 -5.62
N ARG A 328 12.64 14.59 -6.83
CA ARG A 328 12.88 13.70 -7.98
C ARG A 328 12.48 12.25 -7.66
N ALA A 329 11.34 12.08 -6.98
CA ALA A 329 10.77 10.78 -6.66
C ALA A 329 9.29 10.75 -7.02
N GLY A 330 8.79 9.60 -7.49
CA GLY A 330 7.41 9.33 -7.82
C GLY A 330 6.63 8.72 -6.66
N HIS A 331 5.55 8.01 -6.98
CA HIS A 331 4.70 7.37 -5.98
C HIS A 331 5.45 6.30 -5.17
N PHE A 332 6.28 5.50 -5.83
CA PHE A 332 7.12 4.47 -5.19
C PHE A 332 8.48 5.04 -4.81
N LEU A 333 8.48 6.02 -3.90
CA LEU A 333 9.69 6.78 -3.54
C LEU A 333 10.82 5.91 -2.98
N GLN A 334 10.51 4.74 -2.44
CA GLN A 334 11.49 3.75 -1.97
C GLN A 334 12.31 3.18 -3.12
N GLU A 335 11.71 3.04 -4.30
CA GLU A 335 12.41 2.61 -5.51
C GLU A 335 13.38 3.70 -5.99
N ASP A 336 12.92 4.95 -5.99
CA ASP A 336 13.68 6.07 -6.54
C ASP A 336 14.78 6.57 -5.58
N LYS A 337 14.56 6.46 -4.25
CA LYS A 337 15.35 7.12 -3.19
C LYS A 337 15.55 6.27 -1.93
N GLY A 338 15.57 4.95 -2.04
CA GLY A 338 15.59 4.04 -0.89
C GLY A 338 16.74 4.31 0.09
N GLU A 339 17.97 4.57 -0.40
CA GLU A 339 19.12 4.88 0.44
C GLU A 339 18.96 6.25 1.15
N GLU A 340 18.46 7.27 0.44
CA GLU A 340 18.18 8.59 1.01
C GLU A 340 17.11 8.51 2.10
N LEU A 341 16.04 7.74 1.87
CA LEU A 341 14.99 7.51 2.85
C LEU A 341 15.50 6.81 4.11
N SER A 342 16.32 5.77 3.96
CA SER A 342 16.92 5.07 5.11
C SER A 342 17.83 6.01 5.92
N ALA A 343 18.61 6.88 5.27
CA ALA A 343 19.44 7.86 5.95
C ALA A 343 18.61 8.88 6.74
N HIS A 344 17.47 9.35 6.20
CA HIS A 344 16.55 10.22 6.93
C HIS A 344 15.91 9.53 8.13
N ILE A 345 15.51 8.26 8.01
CA ILE A 345 14.95 7.47 9.12
C ILE A 345 15.99 7.31 10.22
N ILE A 346 17.24 6.95 9.88
CA ILE A 346 18.35 6.82 10.83
C ILE A 346 18.60 8.15 11.57
N SER A 347 18.63 9.26 10.83
CA SER A 347 18.81 10.59 11.43
C SER A 347 17.66 10.97 12.37
N PHE A 348 16.41 10.63 11.99
CA PHE A 348 15.22 10.85 12.81
C PHE A 348 15.27 10.07 14.14
N ILE A 349 15.61 8.79 14.08
CA ILE A 349 15.70 7.93 15.28
C ILE A 349 16.82 8.42 16.22
N ASN A 350 17.92 8.90 15.66
CA ASN A 350 19.06 9.42 16.44
C ASN A 350 18.87 10.89 16.90
N ASN A 351 17.68 11.48 16.72
CA ASN A 351 17.37 12.88 17.05
C ASN A 351 18.35 13.88 16.40
N ARG A 352 18.72 13.64 15.13
CA ARG A 352 19.64 14.47 14.35
C ARG A 352 18.94 15.23 13.20
N LEU A 353 17.61 15.21 13.15
CA LEU A 353 16.76 15.96 12.21
C LEU A 353 16.22 17.21 12.86
#